data_75117ccebee3b46d6d9bcc682d13d221
#
_entry.id   75117ccebee3b46d6d9bcc682d13d221
#
_cell.length_a   1.000
_cell.length_b   1.000
_cell.length_c   1.000
_cell.angle_alpha   90.00
_cell.angle_beta   90.00
_cell.angle_gamma   90.00
#
_symmetry.space_group_name_H-M   'P 1'
#
loop_
_entity.id
_entity.type
_entity.pdbx_description
1 polymer ?
#
loop_
_entity_poly.entity_id
_entity_poly.type
_entity_poly.pdbx_seq_one_letter_code
_entity_poly.pdbx_strand_id
1 'polypeptide(L)'
;MESRKARAVGFNHVALEVGDIDEALAFYGRLFEFELRSRSDTDAFIDLGDQFIALQKGRKQPPDDGRHFGLVVDDKNAVRKALADAGIATLPGPFLDFMDPWGNRIEIVGYANIQFTKAPHVLRGMGLAHLAKNADAIKELTEKGMAPG
;
A
#
# COMPACT_ATOMS: atom_id res chain seq x y z
N MET A 1 36.98 6.50 -17.73
CA MET A 1 35.70 7.19 -17.43
C MET A 1 34.89 6.37 -16.47
N GLU A 2 34.50 6.95 -15.37
CA GLU A 2 33.69 6.28 -14.38
C GLU A 2 32.24 6.20 -14.82
N SER A 3 31.65 5.02 -14.64
CA SER A 3 30.22 4.82 -14.88
C SER A 3 29.42 5.41 -13.73
N ARG A 4 28.39 6.16 -14.05
CA ARG A 4 27.46 6.68 -13.07
C ARG A 4 26.63 5.51 -12.50
N LYS A 5 26.46 5.45 -11.18
CA LYS A 5 25.55 4.50 -10.57
C LYS A 5 24.11 4.90 -10.83
N ALA A 6 23.26 3.92 -11.00
CA ALA A 6 21.82 4.17 -11.10
C ALA A 6 21.27 4.68 -9.76
N ARG A 7 20.20 5.43 -9.80
CA ARG A 7 19.47 5.88 -8.64
C ARG A 7 18.19 5.06 -8.48
N ALA A 8 17.91 4.59 -7.27
CA ALA A 8 16.61 4.02 -6.97
C ALA A 8 15.57 5.15 -6.97
N VAL A 9 14.45 4.94 -7.63
CA VAL A 9 13.43 5.98 -7.84
C VAL A 9 12.17 5.72 -7.04
N GLY A 10 11.81 4.45 -6.85
CA GLY A 10 10.57 4.09 -6.17
C GLY A 10 10.30 2.60 -6.27
N PHE A 11 9.09 2.21 -5.92
CA PHE A 11 8.67 0.82 -5.98
C PHE A 11 7.73 0.62 -7.17
N ASN A 12 7.92 -0.48 -7.88
CA ASN A 12 7.00 -0.91 -8.93
C ASN A 12 5.87 -1.74 -8.32
N HIS A 13 6.22 -2.69 -7.45
CA HIS A 13 5.25 -3.57 -6.82
C HIS A 13 5.79 -4.14 -5.51
N VAL A 14 4.87 -4.69 -4.73
CA VAL A 14 5.16 -5.51 -3.54
C VAL A 14 4.53 -6.87 -3.80
N ALA A 15 5.28 -7.95 -3.55
CA ALA A 15 4.78 -9.31 -3.68
C ALA A 15 4.43 -9.88 -2.31
N LEU A 16 3.22 -10.38 -2.14
CA LEU A 16 2.75 -11.00 -0.92
C LEU A 16 2.42 -12.46 -1.21
N GLU A 17 3.00 -13.36 -0.44
CA GLU A 17 2.70 -14.77 -0.52
C GLU A 17 1.48 -15.10 0.33
N VAL A 18 0.47 -15.75 -0.29
CA VAL A 18 -0.82 -16.06 0.34
C VAL A 18 -1.13 -17.54 0.15
N GLY A 19 -2.09 -18.06 0.91
CA GLY A 19 -2.46 -19.47 0.82
C GLY A 19 -3.36 -19.79 -0.35
N ASP A 20 -4.25 -18.86 -0.71
CA ASP A 20 -5.23 -19.03 -1.78
C ASP A 20 -5.60 -17.68 -2.37
N ILE A 21 -5.73 -17.60 -3.69
CA ILE A 21 -5.99 -16.32 -4.38
C ILE A 21 -7.43 -15.84 -4.11
N ASP A 22 -8.43 -16.71 -4.18
CA ASP A 22 -9.82 -16.31 -3.93
C ASP A 22 -10.00 -15.81 -2.50
N GLU A 23 -9.43 -16.51 -1.52
CA GLU A 23 -9.49 -16.10 -0.13
C GLU A 23 -8.76 -14.77 0.11
N ALA A 24 -7.61 -14.57 -0.55
CA ALA A 24 -6.86 -13.33 -0.45
C ALA A 24 -7.65 -12.15 -1.00
N LEU A 25 -8.25 -12.32 -2.18
CA LEU A 25 -9.07 -11.25 -2.78
C LEU A 25 -10.29 -10.95 -1.93
N ALA A 26 -10.91 -11.95 -1.32
CA ALA A 26 -12.03 -11.75 -0.40
C ALA A 26 -11.60 -11.00 0.86
N PHE A 27 -10.44 -11.35 1.42
CA PHE A 27 -9.88 -10.68 2.60
C PHE A 27 -9.60 -9.20 2.31
N TYR A 28 -8.80 -8.93 1.28
CA TYR A 28 -8.42 -7.55 0.94
C TYR A 28 -9.60 -6.73 0.43
N GLY A 29 -10.57 -7.36 -0.23
CA GLY A 29 -11.79 -6.71 -0.69
C GLY A 29 -12.73 -6.25 0.42
N ARG A 30 -12.60 -6.80 1.64
CA ARG A 30 -13.33 -6.27 2.81
C ARG A 30 -12.70 -5.00 3.37
N LEU A 31 -11.41 -4.77 3.08
CA LEU A 31 -10.66 -3.63 3.63
C LEU A 31 -10.49 -2.49 2.64
N PHE A 32 -10.38 -2.81 1.34
CA PHE A 32 -10.06 -1.83 0.30
C PHE A 32 -10.94 -2.02 -0.91
N GLU A 33 -11.23 -0.91 -1.58
CA GLU A 33 -11.79 -0.91 -2.92
C GLU A 33 -10.63 -0.92 -3.92
N PHE A 34 -10.65 -1.86 -4.87
CA PHE A 34 -9.58 -1.95 -5.87
C PHE A 34 -10.08 -2.65 -7.14
N GLU A 35 -9.31 -2.45 -8.20
CA GLU A 35 -9.46 -3.19 -9.45
C GLU A 35 -8.28 -4.14 -9.62
N LEU A 36 -8.47 -5.21 -10.38
CA LEU A 36 -7.41 -6.14 -10.70
C LEU A 36 -6.77 -5.78 -12.04
N ARG A 37 -5.45 -5.72 -12.07
CA ARG A 37 -4.70 -5.59 -13.32
C ARG A 37 -4.66 -6.91 -14.08
N SER A 38 -4.56 -8.03 -13.36
CA SER A 38 -4.60 -9.37 -13.92
C SER A 38 -4.87 -10.38 -12.83
N ARG A 39 -5.25 -11.59 -13.25
CA ARG A 39 -5.53 -12.70 -12.34
C ARG A 39 -5.34 -14.05 -13.03
N SER A 40 -4.75 -15.01 -12.30
CA SER A 40 -4.72 -16.43 -12.65
C SER A 40 -5.03 -17.26 -11.39
N ASP A 41 -4.92 -18.58 -11.47
CA ASP A 41 -5.13 -19.47 -10.31
C ASP A 41 -4.00 -19.36 -9.29
N THR A 42 -2.83 -18.83 -9.68
CA THR A 42 -1.64 -18.77 -8.83
C THR A 42 -1.21 -17.36 -8.46
N ASP A 43 -1.77 -16.34 -9.10
CA ASP A 43 -1.47 -14.95 -8.76
C ASP A 43 -2.64 -14.01 -9.08
N ALA A 44 -2.57 -12.80 -8.50
CA ALA A 44 -3.48 -11.71 -8.81
C ALA A 44 -2.75 -10.40 -8.57
N PHE A 45 -2.92 -9.42 -9.47
CA PHE A 45 -2.30 -8.13 -9.34
C PHE A 45 -3.37 -7.09 -9.00
N ILE A 46 -3.28 -6.56 -7.77
CA ILE A 46 -4.14 -5.48 -7.30
C ILE A 46 -3.57 -4.16 -7.83
N ASP A 47 -4.35 -3.45 -8.63
CA ASP A 47 -3.93 -2.22 -9.28
C ASP A 47 -3.91 -1.05 -8.29
N LEU A 48 -2.80 -0.32 -8.25
CA LEU A 48 -2.64 0.92 -7.47
C LEU A 48 -2.29 2.11 -8.38
N GLY A 49 -2.68 2.03 -9.65
CA GLY A 49 -2.39 3.07 -10.64
C GLY A 49 -1.06 2.83 -11.32
N ASP A 50 -0.01 3.48 -10.84
CA ASP A 50 1.36 3.32 -11.36
C ASP A 50 2.18 2.28 -10.61
N GLN A 51 1.56 1.56 -9.67
CA GLN A 51 2.15 0.48 -8.90
C GLN A 51 1.13 -0.65 -8.75
N PHE A 52 1.53 -1.77 -8.18
CA PHE A 52 0.59 -2.85 -7.89
C PHE A 52 1.06 -3.73 -6.74
N ILE A 53 0.14 -4.47 -6.15
CA ILE A 53 0.43 -5.55 -5.21
C ILE A 53 0.25 -6.87 -5.94
N ALA A 54 1.28 -7.70 -5.93
CA ALA A 54 1.23 -9.05 -6.51
C ALA A 54 0.90 -10.05 -5.40
N LEU A 55 -0.28 -10.65 -5.44
CA LEU A 55 -0.62 -11.78 -4.56
C LEU A 55 -0.16 -13.04 -5.24
N GLN A 56 0.67 -13.83 -4.56
CA GLN A 56 1.24 -15.07 -5.10
C GLN A 56 0.88 -16.25 -4.21
N LYS A 57 0.30 -17.29 -4.78
CA LYS A 57 -0.08 -18.48 -4.02
C LYS A 57 1.15 -19.26 -3.56
N GLY A 58 1.14 -19.71 -2.31
CA GLY A 58 2.15 -20.63 -1.80
C GLY A 58 3.11 -20.00 -0.78
N ARG A 59 2.60 -19.57 0.36
CA ARG A 59 3.46 -19.06 1.44
C ARG A 59 4.09 -20.21 2.21
N LYS A 60 5.42 -20.16 2.40
CA LYS A 60 6.20 -21.17 3.13
C LYS A 60 6.94 -20.60 4.33
N GLN A 61 7.00 -19.29 4.46
CA GLN A 61 7.72 -18.63 5.55
C GLN A 61 6.80 -18.36 6.73
N PRO A 62 7.36 -18.22 7.95
CA PRO A 62 6.56 -17.89 9.13
C PRO A 62 5.97 -16.49 9.02
N PRO A 63 5.00 -16.13 9.89
CA PRO A 63 4.44 -14.78 9.91
C PRO A 63 5.52 -13.70 10.08
N ASP A 64 5.32 -12.57 9.45
CA ASP A 64 6.19 -11.41 9.60
C ASP A 64 6.12 -10.88 11.03
N ASP A 65 7.25 -10.45 11.56
CA ASP A 65 7.32 -9.76 12.85
C ASP A 65 7.69 -8.29 12.60
N GLY A 66 8.97 -7.99 12.44
CA GLY A 66 9.41 -6.65 12.11
C GLY A 66 9.23 -6.30 10.63
N ARG A 67 9.32 -7.29 9.74
CA ARG A 67 9.20 -7.03 8.31
C ARG A 67 7.75 -6.66 7.96
N HIS A 68 7.59 -5.52 7.27
CA HIS A 68 6.29 -5.00 6.86
C HIS A 68 6.47 -4.03 5.70
N PHE A 69 5.37 -3.59 5.12
CA PHE A 69 5.39 -2.48 4.18
C PHE A 69 4.27 -1.50 4.51
N GLY A 70 4.47 -0.23 4.11
CA GLY A 70 3.48 0.82 4.29
C GLY A 70 2.57 0.92 3.07
N LEU A 71 1.29 0.65 3.25
CA LEU A 71 0.28 0.81 2.19
C LEU A 71 -0.38 2.17 2.36
N VAL A 72 -0.29 2.98 1.33
CA VAL A 72 -0.84 4.33 1.32
C VAL A 72 -2.31 4.27 0.92
N VAL A 73 -3.16 4.90 1.72
CA VAL A 73 -4.60 4.98 1.44
C VAL A 73 -5.08 6.42 1.42
N ASP A 74 -6.21 6.65 0.80
CA ASP A 74 -6.88 7.96 0.76
C ASP A 74 -7.53 8.31 2.11
N ASP A 75 -8.06 7.31 2.82
CA ASP A 75 -8.79 7.51 4.07
C ASP A 75 -8.41 6.44 5.09
N LYS A 76 -7.50 6.79 5.99
CA LYS A 76 -7.01 5.90 7.03
C LYS A 76 -8.11 5.49 8.01
N ASN A 77 -9.05 6.38 8.31
CA ASN A 77 -10.15 6.09 9.23
C ASN A 77 -11.12 5.07 8.62
N ALA A 78 -11.33 5.10 7.32
CA ALA A 78 -12.16 4.10 6.63
C ALA A 78 -11.54 2.70 6.77
N VAL A 79 -10.22 2.58 6.69
CA VAL A 79 -9.53 1.29 6.90
C VAL A 79 -9.68 0.84 8.35
N ARG A 80 -9.52 1.75 9.31
CA ARG A 80 -9.71 1.44 10.74
C ARG A 80 -11.09 0.86 11.00
N LYS A 81 -12.12 1.48 10.41
CA LYS A 81 -13.51 1.00 10.53
C LYS A 81 -13.68 -0.36 9.85
N ALA A 82 -13.14 -0.54 8.66
CA ALA A 82 -13.26 -1.80 7.94
C ALA A 82 -12.59 -2.96 8.68
N LEU A 83 -11.44 -2.73 9.31
CA LEU A 83 -10.77 -3.71 10.16
C LEU A 83 -11.65 -4.12 11.34
N ALA A 84 -12.24 -3.13 12.03
CA ALA A 84 -13.14 -3.38 13.16
C ALA A 84 -14.38 -4.17 12.71
N ASP A 85 -15.00 -3.77 11.60
CA ASP A 85 -16.19 -4.44 11.06
C ASP A 85 -15.89 -5.88 10.63
N ALA A 86 -14.68 -6.15 10.16
CA ALA A 86 -14.24 -7.49 9.76
C ALA A 86 -13.71 -8.33 10.94
N GLY A 87 -13.64 -7.77 12.15
CA GLY A 87 -13.13 -8.47 13.33
C GLY A 87 -11.62 -8.70 13.30
N ILE A 88 -10.87 -7.88 12.57
CA ILE A 88 -9.42 -7.99 12.45
C ILE A 88 -8.77 -7.07 13.49
N ALA A 89 -8.00 -7.66 14.41
CA ALA A 89 -7.30 -6.89 15.43
C ALA A 89 -6.13 -6.12 14.82
N THR A 90 -5.92 -4.88 15.29
CA THR A 90 -4.72 -4.12 14.97
C THR A 90 -3.59 -4.54 15.91
N LEU A 91 -2.34 -4.41 15.44
CA LEU A 91 -1.18 -4.72 16.25
C LEU A 91 -0.91 -3.61 17.27
N PRO A 92 -0.29 -3.94 18.43
CA PRO A 92 0.05 -2.92 19.43
C PRO A 92 1.03 -1.90 18.88
N GLY A 93 0.89 -0.65 19.35
CA GLY A 93 1.82 0.42 19.00
C GLY A 93 1.10 1.64 18.42
N PRO A 94 1.88 2.69 18.03
CA PRO A 94 1.31 3.95 17.58
C PRO A 94 0.82 3.94 16.14
N PHE A 95 1.14 2.90 15.36
CA PHE A 95 0.81 2.81 13.95
C PHE A 95 -0.39 1.89 13.71
N LEU A 96 -1.05 2.04 12.57
CA LEU A 96 -2.18 1.19 12.20
C LEU A 96 -1.67 0.00 11.39
N ASP A 97 -1.23 -1.03 12.11
CA ASP A 97 -0.71 -2.26 11.53
C ASP A 97 -1.71 -3.40 11.71
N PHE A 98 -1.77 -4.28 10.74
CA PHE A 98 -2.55 -5.54 10.86
C PHE A 98 -1.84 -6.66 10.13
N MET A 99 -2.26 -7.90 10.42
CA MET A 99 -1.77 -9.09 9.74
C MET A 99 -2.85 -9.63 8.82
N ASP A 100 -2.46 -10.07 7.62
CA ASP A 100 -3.37 -10.86 6.81
C ASP A 100 -3.42 -12.31 7.34
N PRO A 101 -4.33 -13.18 6.82
CA PRO A 101 -4.44 -14.55 7.34
C PRO A 101 -3.19 -15.40 7.21
N TRP A 102 -2.26 -15.03 6.35
CA TRP A 102 -1.05 -15.81 6.08
C TRP A 102 0.19 -15.22 6.72
N GLY A 103 0.04 -14.15 7.50
CA GLY A 103 1.13 -13.57 8.25
C GLY A 103 1.88 -12.45 7.54
N ASN A 104 1.32 -11.85 6.50
CA ASN A 104 1.88 -10.62 5.95
C ASN A 104 1.49 -9.45 6.84
N ARG A 105 2.48 -8.64 7.25
CA ARG A 105 2.27 -7.47 8.10
C ARG A 105 2.19 -6.21 7.26
N ILE A 106 1.12 -5.45 7.42
CA ILE A 106 0.84 -4.26 6.64
C ILE A 106 0.61 -3.08 7.58
N GLU A 107 1.31 -1.98 7.33
CA GLU A 107 1.07 -0.70 8.00
C GLU A 107 0.27 0.20 7.08
N ILE A 108 -0.79 0.81 7.58
CA ILE A 108 -1.63 1.74 6.82
C ILE A 108 -1.17 3.15 7.08
N VAL A 109 -0.88 3.89 6.01
CA VAL A 109 -0.49 5.30 6.08
C VAL A 109 -1.40 6.15 5.20
N GLY A 110 -1.73 7.35 5.68
CA GLY A 110 -2.60 8.27 4.93
C GLY A 110 -1.81 9.10 3.95
N TYR A 111 -2.30 9.21 2.71
CA TYR A 111 -1.64 9.98 1.66
C TYR A 111 -1.30 11.41 2.08
N ALA A 112 -2.22 12.08 2.78
CA ALA A 112 -2.03 13.49 3.16
C ALA A 112 -0.86 13.71 4.12
N ASN A 113 -0.48 12.68 4.89
CA ASN A 113 0.43 12.83 6.03
C ASN A 113 1.89 12.49 5.72
N ILE A 114 2.18 11.99 4.53
CA ILE A 114 3.48 11.40 4.19
C ILE A 114 4.08 12.06 2.96
N GLN A 115 5.37 11.81 2.72
CA GLN A 115 6.08 12.40 1.57
C GLN A 115 5.74 11.75 0.24
N PHE A 116 5.36 10.47 0.21
CA PHE A 116 5.02 9.79 -1.03
C PHE A 116 3.95 10.58 -1.78
N THR A 117 4.21 10.88 -3.05
CA THR A 117 3.33 11.72 -3.87
C THR A 117 3.14 11.09 -5.25
N LYS A 118 1.89 10.87 -5.65
CA LYS A 118 1.55 10.45 -7.00
C LYS A 118 1.44 11.67 -7.91
N ALA A 119 1.82 11.48 -9.17
CA ALA A 119 1.64 12.51 -10.18
C ALA A 119 0.15 12.87 -10.35
N PRO A 120 -0.18 14.14 -10.58
CA PRO A 120 -1.59 14.55 -10.71
C PRO A 120 -2.39 13.78 -11.75
N HIS A 121 -1.77 13.46 -12.91
CA HIS A 121 -2.48 12.71 -13.95
C HIS A 121 -2.77 11.26 -13.54
N VAL A 122 -1.94 10.66 -12.69
CA VAL A 122 -2.18 9.32 -12.16
C VAL A 122 -3.34 9.36 -11.17
N LEU A 123 -3.34 10.34 -10.27
CA LEU A 123 -4.46 10.55 -9.33
C LEU A 123 -5.78 10.76 -10.08
N ARG A 124 -5.78 11.56 -11.16
CA ARG A 124 -6.99 11.76 -11.97
C ARG A 124 -7.50 10.45 -12.55
N GLY A 125 -6.59 9.64 -13.11
CA GLY A 125 -6.96 8.34 -13.67
C GLY A 125 -7.53 7.36 -12.65
N MET A 126 -7.15 7.50 -11.38
CA MET A 126 -7.64 6.68 -10.28
C MET A 126 -8.93 7.23 -9.66
N GLY A 127 -9.42 8.39 -10.09
CA GLY A 127 -10.56 9.05 -9.45
C GLY A 127 -10.22 9.72 -8.13
N LEU A 128 -8.95 10.06 -7.91
CA LEU A 128 -8.43 10.57 -6.64
C LEU A 128 -7.82 11.97 -6.77
N ALA A 129 -8.28 12.76 -7.76
CA ALA A 129 -7.73 14.10 -8.01
C ALA A 129 -7.88 15.05 -6.81
N HIS A 130 -8.79 14.75 -5.88
CA HIS A 130 -9.01 15.56 -4.68
C HIS A 130 -7.97 15.34 -3.58
N LEU A 131 -7.11 14.33 -3.68
CA LEU A 131 -6.11 14.06 -2.66
C LEU A 131 -5.05 15.18 -2.66
N ALA A 132 -4.67 15.59 -1.44
CA ALA A 132 -3.70 16.64 -1.22
C ALA A 132 -2.86 16.34 0.01
N LYS A 133 -1.72 17.01 0.11
CA LYS A 133 -0.82 16.90 1.26
C LYS A 133 -1.20 17.88 2.35
N ASN A 134 -1.06 17.49 3.62
CA ASN A 134 -1.22 18.42 4.75
C ASN A 134 0.04 19.27 4.92
N ALA A 135 -0.02 20.23 5.88
CA ALA A 135 1.06 21.18 6.10
C ALA A 135 2.38 20.50 6.48
N ASP A 136 2.35 19.46 7.31
CA ASP A 136 3.55 18.76 7.74
C ASP A 136 4.23 18.03 6.58
N ALA A 137 3.47 17.37 5.73
CA ALA A 137 4.02 16.70 4.55
C ALA A 137 4.60 17.70 3.56
N ILE A 138 3.92 18.82 3.34
CA ILE A 138 4.42 19.91 2.48
C ILE A 138 5.74 20.46 3.03
N LYS A 139 5.84 20.67 4.34
CA LYS A 139 7.06 21.13 4.98
C LYS A 139 8.22 20.17 4.74
N GLU A 140 8.02 18.89 4.95
CA GLU A 140 9.05 17.87 4.71
C GLU A 140 9.50 17.83 3.24
N LEU A 141 8.56 17.91 2.32
CA LEU A 141 8.88 17.95 0.88
C LEU A 141 9.62 19.23 0.52
N THR A 142 9.21 20.37 1.09
CA THR A 142 9.85 21.67 0.85
C THR A 142 11.31 21.67 1.30
N GLU A 143 11.60 21.05 2.44
CA GLU A 143 12.97 20.92 2.95
C GLU A 143 13.88 20.15 1.99
N LYS A 144 13.32 19.32 1.15
CA LYS A 144 14.04 18.52 0.13
C LYS A 144 14.02 19.17 -1.24
N GLY A 145 13.48 20.37 -1.38
CA GLY A 145 13.31 21.03 -2.67
C GLY A 145 12.21 20.41 -3.53
N MET A 146 11.23 19.75 -2.94
CA MET A 146 10.16 19.01 -3.61
C MET A 146 8.76 19.53 -3.28
N ALA A 147 8.65 20.82 -2.99
CA ALA A 147 7.35 21.42 -2.71
C ALA A 147 6.40 21.25 -3.90
N PRO A 148 5.09 20.96 -3.65
CA PRO A 148 4.10 20.95 -4.73
C PRO A 148 4.04 22.28 -5.45
N GLY A 149 3.99 22.24 -6.77
CA GLY A 149 3.89 23.42 -7.62
C GLY A 149 2.50 24.01 -7.68
#